data_179747c18f120d81a03f680d068cb376
#
_entry.id   179747c18f120d81a03f680d068cb376
#
_cell.length_a   1.000
_cell.length_b   1.000
_cell.length_c   1.000
_cell.angle_alpha   90.00
_cell.angle_beta   90.00
_cell.angle_gamma   90.00
#
_symmetry.space_group_name_H-M   'P 1'
#
loop_
_entity.id
_entity.type
_entity.pdbx_description
1 polymer ?
#
loop_
_entity_poly.entity_id
_entity_poly.type
_entity_poly.pdbx_seq_one_letter_code
_entity_poly.pdbx_strand_id
1 'polypeptide(L)'
;MNELATKYNPADVEEKWYAYWLKNGLFKSKPDGREPYTVVIPPPNVTGILHMGHMLNNTIQDILVRRARMEGKNACWVPGTDHASIATEAKVVNKLAAQGIKKSDLTREEFLKYAWEWKEEHGGIILKQLQKLGASCDWNRTAFTMDEVRSKSVLKVFVDLYNKGLIYRGVRMVNWDPKALTALSDEEVIYKEEHSKLYYLRYYIEGEDKYIVVATTRPETILGDTAVCVNPNDPRYTYLKGKKVIVPLVNRAVPIIMDDYVDIEFGTGCLKVTPAHDVNDYMLGEKYNLPTIDIFNDNGTISEAGGLYIGMDRFDVRKQIAKDLQAAGLLEKVEDYNNKVGFSERTNVVIEPKLSMQWFVKMDKLAEPALKAVMNDDIKFHPDKFKNTYRHWMENIKDWCISRQLWWGHRIPAYYLPQGGFVVAETPEEALKLAREKSGDDSLQLSDLRQDEDCLDTWFSSWLWPISVFDGIRRPNNKDIEYYYPTNDLVTGPDIIFFWVARMIMAGYEYRGEKPFGHVYFTGIVRDKIGRKMSKQLGNSPDPLDLIAQFGADGMRVAMLLSSSAGNDV
;
A
#
# COMPACT_ATOMS: atom_id res chain seq x y z
N MET A 1 35.82 -45.46 -16.73
CA MET A 1 34.45 -44.94 -16.50
C MET A 1 34.33 -44.71 -15.01
N ASN A 2 34.09 -43.46 -14.58
CA ASN A 2 33.81 -43.22 -13.17
C ASN A 2 32.47 -43.86 -12.85
N GLU A 3 32.45 -44.80 -11.89
CA GLU A 3 31.21 -45.37 -11.40
C GLU A 3 30.32 -44.27 -10.84
N LEU A 4 29.06 -44.28 -11.26
CA LEU A 4 28.06 -43.38 -10.69
C LEU A 4 27.85 -43.71 -9.21
N ALA A 5 27.76 -42.70 -8.36
CA ALA A 5 27.41 -42.92 -6.96
C ALA A 5 26.05 -43.63 -6.85
N THR A 6 25.91 -44.51 -5.89
CA THR A 6 24.67 -45.29 -5.67
C THR A 6 23.52 -44.45 -5.16
N LYS A 7 23.80 -43.27 -4.66
CA LYS A 7 22.81 -42.29 -4.20
C LYS A 7 23.14 -40.90 -4.75
N TYR A 8 22.10 -40.20 -5.18
CA TYR A 8 22.20 -38.76 -5.55
C TYR A 8 22.46 -37.92 -4.29
N ASN A 9 23.52 -37.13 -4.35
CA ASN A 9 23.81 -36.11 -3.32
C ASN A 9 23.76 -34.72 -3.94
N PRO A 10 22.77 -33.87 -3.59
CA PRO A 10 22.63 -32.53 -4.14
C PRO A 10 23.87 -31.66 -3.97
N ALA A 11 24.55 -31.77 -2.84
CA ALA A 11 25.75 -30.98 -2.53
C ALA A 11 26.89 -31.17 -3.55
N ASP A 12 26.98 -32.34 -4.17
CA ASP A 12 28.05 -32.67 -5.13
C ASP A 12 27.81 -32.06 -6.53
N VAL A 13 26.55 -31.69 -6.83
CA VAL A 13 26.16 -31.33 -8.19
C VAL A 13 25.58 -29.89 -8.32
N GLU A 14 24.83 -29.40 -7.36
CA GLU A 14 24.09 -28.14 -7.49
C GLU A 14 25.01 -26.94 -7.67
N GLU A 15 26.00 -26.74 -6.80
CA GLU A 15 26.94 -25.61 -6.90
C GLU A 15 27.79 -25.69 -8.17
N LYS A 16 28.25 -26.89 -8.53
CA LYS A 16 29.05 -27.12 -9.72
C LYS A 16 28.29 -26.72 -10.99
N TRP A 17 27.05 -27.19 -11.13
CA TRP A 17 26.28 -26.91 -12.34
C TRP A 17 25.78 -25.48 -12.41
N TYR A 18 25.39 -24.89 -11.29
CA TYR A 18 24.97 -23.50 -11.27
C TYR A 18 26.12 -22.55 -11.63
N ALA A 19 27.32 -22.81 -11.08
CA ALA A 19 28.53 -22.06 -11.43
C ALA A 19 28.88 -22.23 -12.93
N TYR A 20 28.72 -23.43 -13.47
CA TYR A 20 28.94 -23.69 -14.90
C TYR A 20 27.97 -22.88 -15.77
N TRP A 21 26.69 -22.85 -15.44
CA TRP A 21 25.66 -22.10 -16.18
C TRP A 21 25.95 -20.60 -16.16
N LEU A 22 26.33 -20.06 -15.02
CA LEU A 22 26.68 -18.64 -14.88
C LEU A 22 27.93 -18.30 -15.69
N LYS A 23 28.98 -19.12 -15.58
CA LYS A 23 30.24 -18.93 -16.32
C LYS A 23 30.04 -18.91 -17.83
N ASN A 24 29.16 -19.77 -18.32
CA ASN A 24 28.87 -19.88 -19.76
C ASN A 24 27.76 -18.92 -20.22
N GLY A 25 27.20 -18.10 -19.33
CA GLY A 25 26.19 -17.11 -19.67
C GLY A 25 24.87 -17.70 -20.17
N LEU A 26 24.49 -18.92 -19.73
CA LEU A 26 23.34 -19.65 -20.29
C LEU A 26 21.99 -19.00 -19.95
N PHE A 27 21.95 -18.10 -19.00
CA PHE A 27 20.74 -17.36 -18.61
C PHE A 27 20.63 -15.98 -19.26
N LYS A 28 21.68 -15.55 -19.96
CA LYS A 28 21.72 -14.22 -20.61
C LYS A 28 20.80 -14.18 -21.82
N SER A 29 20.10 -13.08 -21.97
CA SER A 29 19.23 -12.80 -23.12
C SER A 29 19.60 -11.48 -23.78
N LYS A 30 19.61 -11.49 -25.10
CA LYS A 30 19.71 -10.29 -25.95
C LYS A 30 18.67 -10.42 -27.06
N PRO A 31 18.08 -9.31 -27.53
CA PRO A 31 17.21 -9.32 -28.70
C PRO A 31 17.89 -10.03 -29.89
N ASP A 32 17.21 -11.03 -30.44
CA ASP A 32 17.65 -11.76 -31.64
C ASP A 32 16.43 -12.16 -32.50
N GLY A 33 16.61 -13.07 -33.48
CA GLY A 33 15.53 -13.48 -34.38
C GLY A 33 14.56 -14.52 -33.82
N ARG A 34 14.75 -15.00 -32.57
CA ARG A 34 13.86 -15.98 -31.94
C ARG A 34 12.64 -15.29 -31.33
N GLU A 35 11.59 -16.07 -31.13
CA GLU A 35 10.43 -15.61 -30.36
C GLU A 35 10.85 -15.32 -28.90
N PRO A 36 10.60 -14.13 -28.36
CA PRO A 36 10.89 -13.83 -26.96
C PRO A 36 9.93 -14.54 -26.03
N TYR A 37 10.44 -14.94 -24.88
CA TYR A 37 9.64 -15.36 -23.73
C TYR A 37 10.13 -14.62 -22.51
N THR A 38 9.34 -13.67 -22.04
CA THR A 38 9.75 -12.74 -21.00
C THR A 38 8.94 -12.93 -19.73
N VAL A 39 9.65 -13.03 -18.62
CA VAL A 39 9.09 -13.03 -17.27
C VAL A 39 9.80 -11.97 -16.44
N VAL A 40 9.05 -11.18 -15.71
CA VAL A 40 9.59 -10.26 -14.69
C VAL A 40 9.26 -10.79 -13.31
N ILE A 41 10.27 -10.83 -12.45
CA ILE A 41 10.09 -11.31 -11.08
C ILE A 41 9.14 -10.35 -10.32
N PRO A 42 8.23 -10.85 -9.46
CA PRO A 42 7.68 -10.01 -8.39
C PRO A 42 8.84 -9.58 -7.47
N PRO A 43 9.27 -8.31 -7.52
CA PRO A 43 10.51 -7.93 -6.85
C PRO A 43 10.36 -8.04 -5.33
N PRO A 44 11.11 -8.94 -4.65
CA PRO A 44 10.99 -9.09 -3.21
C PRO A 44 11.39 -7.80 -2.47
N ASN A 45 10.63 -7.48 -1.44
CA ASN A 45 10.92 -6.36 -0.55
C ASN A 45 12.26 -6.56 0.19
N VAL A 46 13.10 -5.53 0.25
CA VAL A 46 14.38 -5.56 0.98
C VAL A 46 14.20 -5.48 2.52
N THR A 47 13.15 -6.10 3.05
CA THR A 47 12.78 -6.09 4.47
C THR A 47 13.35 -7.26 5.28
N GLY A 48 14.07 -8.17 4.65
CA GLY A 48 14.66 -9.36 5.27
C GLY A 48 14.82 -10.52 4.28
N ILE A 49 15.09 -11.72 4.82
CA ILE A 49 15.28 -12.95 4.04
C ILE A 49 13.98 -13.41 3.36
N LEU A 50 14.09 -14.23 2.32
CA LEU A 50 12.96 -14.84 1.66
C LEU A 50 12.32 -15.93 2.55
N HIS A 51 11.04 -16.20 2.35
CA HIS A 51 10.27 -17.27 2.99
C HIS A 51 9.77 -18.28 1.96
N MET A 52 9.14 -19.37 2.41
CA MET A 52 8.70 -20.48 1.54
C MET A 52 7.74 -20.04 0.42
N GLY A 53 6.91 -19.03 0.63
CA GLY A 53 6.07 -18.47 -0.44
C GLY A 53 6.87 -17.91 -1.61
N HIS A 54 8.02 -17.29 -1.37
CA HIS A 54 8.93 -16.87 -2.43
C HIS A 54 9.57 -18.06 -3.16
N MET A 55 9.87 -19.13 -2.43
CA MET A 55 10.42 -20.35 -3.02
C MET A 55 9.43 -20.97 -4.00
N LEU A 56 8.15 -21.10 -3.60
CA LEU A 56 7.08 -21.58 -4.49
C LEU A 56 6.95 -20.70 -5.74
N ASN A 57 6.80 -19.40 -5.55
CA ASN A 57 6.59 -18.45 -6.63
C ASN A 57 7.73 -18.49 -7.66
N ASN A 58 8.98 -18.41 -7.19
CA ASN A 58 10.14 -18.40 -8.08
C ASN A 58 10.41 -19.77 -8.72
N THR A 59 10.05 -20.88 -8.08
CA THR A 59 10.12 -22.22 -8.69
C THR A 59 9.21 -22.32 -9.91
N ILE A 60 7.97 -21.82 -9.80
CA ILE A 60 7.02 -21.84 -10.92
C ILE A 60 7.54 -20.96 -12.07
N GLN A 61 8.02 -19.76 -11.80
CA GLN A 61 8.62 -18.90 -12.82
C GLN A 61 9.79 -19.57 -13.53
N ASP A 62 10.69 -20.20 -12.77
CA ASP A 62 11.87 -20.86 -13.33
C ASP A 62 11.49 -22.05 -14.25
N ILE A 63 10.46 -22.81 -13.90
CA ILE A 63 9.96 -23.89 -14.75
C ILE A 63 9.45 -23.38 -16.08
N LEU A 64 8.65 -22.32 -16.07
CA LEU A 64 8.13 -21.69 -17.28
C LEU A 64 9.27 -21.17 -18.18
N VAL A 65 10.24 -20.50 -17.58
CA VAL A 65 11.41 -19.95 -18.28
C VAL A 65 12.29 -21.07 -18.86
N ARG A 66 12.56 -22.13 -18.10
CA ARG A 66 13.34 -23.29 -18.58
C ARG A 66 12.62 -24.03 -19.70
N ARG A 67 11.32 -24.22 -19.58
CA ARG A 67 10.50 -24.80 -20.65
C ARG A 67 10.61 -23.97 -21.94
N ALA A 68 10.48 -22.65 -21.86
CA ALA A 68 10.61 -21.78 -23.02
C ALA A 68 11.98 -21.92 -23.72
N ARG A 69 13.07 -22.05 -22.93
CA ARG A 69 14.40 -22.34 -23.50
C ARG A 69 14.45 -23.69 -24.22
N MET A 70 13.83 -24.73 -23.67
CA MET A 70 13.75 -26.05 -24.31
C MET A 70 12.92 -26.01 -25.59
N GLU A 71 11.94 -25.13 -25.68
CA GLU A 71 11.13 -24.87 -26.89
C GLU A 71 11.88 -24.00 -27.93
N GLY A 72 13.13 -23.59 -27.66
CA GLY A 72 13.95 -22.80 -28.57
C GLY A 72 13.68 -21.30 -28.54
N LYS A 73 12.87 -20.82 -27.61
CA LYS A 73 12.59 -19.38 -27.46
C LYS A 73 13.76 -18.62 -26.82
N ASN A 74 13.80 -17.31 -27.05
CA ASN A 74 14.72 -16.44 -26.35
C ASN A 74 14.13 -16.04 -24.99
N ALA A 75 14.42 -16.82 -23.97
CA ALA A 75 13.86 -16.62 -22.64
C ALA A 75 14.64 -15.54 -21.86
N CYS A 76 13.93 -14.53 -21.37
CA CYS A 76 14.45 -13.47 -20.53
C CYS A 76 13.67 -13.43 -19.21
N TRP A 77 14.32 -13.79 -18.11
CA TRP A 77 13.77 -13.65 -16.77
C TRP A 77 14.52 -12.56 -16.01
N VAL A 78 13.84 -11.44 -15.77
CA VAL A 78 14.45 -10.25 -15.15
C VAL A 78 14.32 -10.33 -13.63
N PRO A 79 15.44 -10.42 -12.88
CA PRO A 79 15.43 -10.37 -11.42
C PRO A 79 15.44 -8.94 -10.90
N GLY A 80 15.07 -8.78 -9.62
CA GLY A 80 15.16 -7.49 -8.96
C GLY A 80 14.63 -7.51 -7.54
N THR A 81 14.65 -6.35 -6.91
CA THR A 81 14.16 -6.12 -5.53
C THR A 81 13.39 -4.81 -5.43
N ASP A 82 12.48 -4.75 -4.46
CA ASP A 82 11.66 -3.57 -4.17
C ASP A 82 12.14 -2.87 -2.88
N HIS A 83 12.18 -1.53 -2.91
CA HIS A 83 12.57 -0.72 -1.76
C HIS A 83 11.55 -0.73 -0.62
N ALA A 84 10.29 -1.06 -0.91
CA ALA A 84 9.22 -1.30 0.06
C ALA A 84 8.98 -0.18 1.08
N SER A 85 9.15 1.07 0.69
CA SER A 85 8.86 2.32 1.44
C SER A 85 8.66 2.16 2.96
N ILE A 86 7.41 2.12 3.43
CA ILE A 86 7.04 2.07 4.85
C ILE A 86 7.69 0.86 5.56
N ALA A 87 7.63 -0.31 4.94
CA ALA A 87 8.10 -1.55 5.59
C ALA A 87 9.60 -1.54 5.81
N THR A 88 10.38 -1.03 4.87
CA THR A 88 11.84 -0.91 5.01
C THR A 88 12.20 0.22 5.96
N GLU A 89 11.56 1.38 5.86
CA GLU A 89 11.81 2.49 6.79
C GLU A 89 11.56 2.06 8.24
N ALA A 90 10.47 1.34 8.52
CA ALA A 90 10.18 0.81 9.85
C ALA A 90 11.29 -0.14 10.36
N LYS A 91 11.86 -0.98 9.49
CA LYS A 91 12.98 -1.87 9.85
C LYS A 91 14.24 -1.08 10.19
N VAL A 92 14.57 -0.05 9.41
CA VAL A 92 15.71 0.83 9.65
C VAL A 92 15.54 1.60 10.97
N VAL A 93 14.36 2.19 11.19
CA VAL A 93 14.02 2.89 12.44
C VAL A 93 14.18 1.97 13.66
N ASN A 94 13.69 0.72 13.58
CA ASN A 94 13.81 -0.25 14.66
C ASN A 94 15.28 -0.66 14.91
N LYS A 95 16.09 -0.84 13.84
CA LYS A 95 17.53 -1.12 13.95
C LYS A 95 18.26 0.03 14.65
N LEU A 96 17.98 1.27 14.27
CA LEU A 96 18.56 2.47 14.88
C LEU A 96 18.14 2.63 16.34
N ALA A 97 16.86 2.40 16.66
CA ALA A 97 16.34 2.48 18.03
C ALA A 97 17.03 1.46 18.95
N ALA A 98 17.34 0.25 18.47
CA ALA A 98 18.11 -0.74 19.22
C ALA A 98 19.57 -0.27 19.50
N GLN A 99 20.09 0.69 18.74
CA GLN A 99 21.38 1.34 18.93
C GLN A 99 21.28 2.65 19.71
N GLY A 100 20.08 3.01 20.20
CA GLY A 100 19.85 4.26 20.93
C GLY A 100 19.72 5.51 20.05
N ILE A 101 19.58 5.35 18.73
CA ILE A 101 19.44 6.45 17.77
C ILE A 101 17.97 6.62 17.40
N LYS A 102 17.43 7.82 17.58
CA LYS A 102 16.05 8.16 17.16
C LYS A 102 16.07 8.81 15.78
N LYS A 103 15.10 8.49 14.93
CA LYS A 103 14.96 9.12 13.62
C LYS A 103 14.83 10.65 13.74
N SER A 104 14.16 11.15 14.78
CA SER A 104 14.00 12.58 15.05
C SER A 104 15.31 13.35 15.28
N ASP A 105 16.39 12.63 15.61
CA ASP A 105 17.70 13.22 15.90
C ASP A 105 18.59 13.30 14.63
N LEU A 106 18.08 12.81 13.50
CA LEU A 106 18.77 12.72 12.23
C LEU A 106 18.18 13.69 11.20
N THR A 107 19.05 14.16 10.30
CA THR A 107 18.59 14.76 9.04
C THR A 107 18.13 13.67 8.07
N ARG A 108 17.39 14.06 7.02
CA ARG A 108 16.97 13.13 5.95
C ARG A 108 18.16 12.42 5.33
N GLU A 109 19.23 13.16 5.03
CA GLU A 109 20.43 12.65 4.39
C GLU A 109 21.16 11.62 5.28
N GLU A 110 21.25 11.88 6.58
CA GLU A 110 21.83 10.94 7.54
C GLU A 110 21.00 9.66 7.65
N PHE A 111 19.68 9.77 7.74
CA PHE A 111 18.79 8.60 7.76
C PHE A 111 18.92 7.77 6.49
N LEU A 112 18.96 8.41 5.32
CA LEU A 112 19.05 7.72 4.03
C LEU A 112 20.34 6.92 3.89
N LYS A 113 21.46 7.33 4.52
CA LYS A 113 22.69 6.51 4.55
C LYS A 113 22.43 5.16 5.20
N TYR A 114 21.78 5.14 6.37
CA TYR A 114 21.41 3.89 7.06
C TYR A 114 20.43 3.04 6.24
N ALA A 115 19.49 3.67 5.56
CA ALA A 115 18.54 2.96 4.71
C ALA A 115 19.21 2.31 3.48
N TRP A 116 20.18 2.98 2.85
CA TRP A 116 20.97 2.42 1.77
C TRP A 116 21.89 1.28 2.24
N GLU A 117 22.51 1.39 3.40
CA GLU A 117 23.29 0.29 4.01
C GLU A 117 22.39 -0.94 4.25
N TRP A 118 21.20 -0.73 4.79
CA TRP A 118 20.21 -1.80 4.97
C TRP A 118 19.85 -2.49 3.65
N LYS A 119 19.62 -1.70 2.60
CA LYS A 119 19.29 -2.21 1.26
C LYS A 119 20.44 -3.04 0.68
N GLU A 120 21.68 -2.59 0.80
CA GLU A 120 22.84 -3.35 0.28
C GLU A 120 22.97 -4.71 1.00
N GLU A 121 22.84 -4.71 2.32
CA GLU A 121 22.89 -5.94 3.12
C GLU A 121 21.80 -6.94 2.71
N HIS A 122 20.54 -6.53 2.77
CA HIS A 122 19.40 -7.44 2.59
C HIS A 122 19.11 -7.76 1.13
N GLY A 123 19.31 -6.83 0.22
CA GLY A 123 19.17 -7.06 -1.22
C GLY A 123 20.16 -8.11 -1.72
N GLY A 124 21.40 -8.07 -1.25
CA GLY A 124 22.41 -9.08 -1.58
C GLY A 124 22.06 -10.49 -1.09
N ILE A 125 21.49 -10.60 0.12
CA ILE A 125 21.02 -11.88 0.68
C ILE A 125 19.90 -12.47 -0.18
N ILE A 126 18.90 -11.67 -0.54
CA ILE A 126 17.76 -12.08 -1.36
C ILE A 126 18.21 -12.69 -2.69
N LEU A 127 19.10 -12.01 -3.40
CA LEU A 127 19.62 -12.48 -4.68
C LEU A 127 20.41 -13.79 -4.54
N LYS A 128 21.20 -13.93 -3.47
CA LYS A 128 21.92 -15.18 -3.16
C LYS A 128 20.96 -16.35 -2.86
N GLN A 129 19.88 -16.10 -2.12
CA GLN A 129 18.85 -17.11 -1.85
C GLN A 129 18.20 -17.61 -3.14
N LEU A 130 17.89 -16.71 -4.09
CA LEU A 130 17.36 -17.09 -5.40
C LEU A 130 18.37 -17.90 -6.22
N GLN A 131 19.65 -17.56 -6.17
CA GLN A 131 20.70 -18.36 -6.83
C GLN A 131 20.81 -19.75 -6.22
N LYS A 132 20.75 -19.87 -4.89
CA LYS A 132 20.76 -21.18 -4.20
C LYS A 132 19.52 -22.03 -4.51
N LEU A 133 18.37 -21.39 -4.75
CA LEU A 133 17.18 -22.07 -5.25
C LEU A 133 17.38 -22.65 -6.67
N GLY A 134 18.37 -22.18 -7.40
CA GLY A 134 18.63 -22.56 -8.80
C GLY A 134 17.91 -21.70 -9.83
N ALA A 135 17.44 -20.51 -9.43
CA ALA A 135 16.73 -19.59 -10.34
C ALA A 135 17.59 -19.19 -11.55
N SER A 136 17.05 -19.39 -12.75
CA SER A 136 17.76 -19.14 -14.01
C SER A 136 17.49 -17.73 -14.57
N CYS A 137 17.63 -16.72 -13.70
CA CYS A 137 17.47 -15.32 -14.06
C CYS A 137 18.65 -14.81 -14.92
N ASP A 138 18.38 -13.85 -15.78
CA ASP A 138 19.44 -13.02 -16.38
C ASP A 138 19.96 -12.00 -15.35
N TRP A 139 20.94 -12.41 -14.57
CA TRP A 139 21.48 -11.62 -13.45
C TRP A 139 22.11 -10.30 -13.88
N ASN A 140 22.49 -10.15 -15.17
CA ASN A 140 22.99 -8.90 -15.71
C ASN A 140 21.90 -7.83 -15.83
N ARG A 141 20.63 -8.24 -15.80
CA ARG A 141 19.46 -7.36 -15.82
C ARG A 141 18.87 -7.09 -14.44
N THR A 142 19.60 -7.45 -13.39
CA THR A 142 19.15 -7.19 -12.00
C THR A 142 18.79 -5.71 -11.83
N ALA A 143 17.57 -5.44 -11.38
CA ALA A 143 17.03 -4.11 -11.19
C ALA A 143 16.58 -3.89 -9.75
N PHE A 144 16.59 -2.63 -9.32
CA PHE A 144 16.08 -2.20 -8.03
C PHE A 144 15.12 -1.05 -8.25
N THR A 145 13.96 -1.05 -7.60
CA THR A 145 12.91 -0.04 -7.83
C THR A 145 13.35 1.40 -7.58
N MET A 146 14.41 1.62 -6.80
CA MET A 146 15.03 2.93 -6.56
C MET A 146 16.40 3.13 -7.22
N ASP A 147 16.82 2.29 -8.15
CA ASP A 147 18.02 2.60 -8.92
C ASP A 147 17.79 3.82 -9.85
N GLU A 148 18.85 4.34 -10.40
CA GLU A 148 18.82 5.58 -11.18
C GLU A 148 17.81 5.55 -12.35
N VAL A 149 17.77 4.44 -13.11
CA VAL A 149 16.89 4.34 -14.28
C VAL A 149 15.44 4.26 -13.87
N ARG A 150 15.12 3.44 -12.86
CA ARG A 150 13.75 3.29 -12.34
C ARG A 150 13.28 4.56 -11.63
N SER A 151 14.16 5.22 -10.86
CA SER A 151 13.84 6.50 -10.22
C SER A 151 13.51 7.59 -11.25
N LYS A 152 14.29 7.75 -12.29
CA LYS A 152 14.00 8.70 -13.37
C LYS A 152 12.69 8.37 -14.10
N SER A 153 12.39 7.09 -14.30
CA SER A 153 11.12 6.65 -14.89
C SER A 153 9.92 7.02 -14.01
N VAL A 154 10.03 6.83 -12.69
CA VAL A 154 8.98 7.18 -11.73
C VAL A 154 8.71 8.68 -11.72
N LEU A 155 9.75 9.51 -11.66
CA LEU A 155 9.59 10.97 -11.70
C LEU A 155 8.96 11.45 -13.00
N LYS A 156 9.40 10.89 -14.14
CA LYS A 156 8.82 11.20 -15.46
C LYS A 156 7.33 10.86 -15.51
N VAL A 157 6.92 9.70 -14.99
CA VAL A 157 5.52 9.27 -14.94
C VAL A 157 4.70 10.19 -14.03
N PHE A 158 5.23 10.58 -12.88
CA PHE A 158 4.54 11.52 -12.00
C PHE A 158 4.27 12.86 -12.70
N VAL A 159 5.28 13.43 -13.33
CA VAL A 159 5.17 14.70 -14.07
C VAL A 159 4.19 14.59 -15.22
N ASP A 160 4.26 13.50 -16.01
CA ASP A 160 3.35 13.25 -17.13
C ASP A 160 1.89 13.14 -16.68
N LEU A 161 1.61 12.32 -15.67
CA LEU A 161 0.26 12.15 -15.13
C LEU A 161 -0.28 13.43 -14.48
N TYR A 162 0.59 14.22 -13.83
CA TYR A 162 0.21 15.54 -13.32
C TYR A 162 -0.18 16.48 -14.45
N ASN A 163 0.61 16.56 -15.51
CA ASN A 163 0.32 17.42 -16.66
C ASN A 163 -0.95 16.99 -17.41
N LYS A 164 -1.29 15.70 -17.40
CA LYS A 164 -2.56 15.14 -17.90
C LYS A 164 -3.75 15.41 -16.98
N GLY A 165 -3.53 15.98 -15.80
CA GLY A 165 -4.58 16.21 -14.79
C GLY A 165 -5.07 14.95 -14.10
N LEU A 166 -4.32 13.84 -14.21
CA LEU A 166 -4.59 12.57 -13.52
C LEU A 166 -3.99 12.52 -12.12
N ILE A 167 -2.94 13.27 -11.85
CA ILE A 167 -2.42 13.47 -10.49
C ILE A 167 -2.85 14.85 -9.98
N TYR A 168 -3.31 14.90 -8.75
CA TYR A 168 -3.68 16.14 -8.07
C TYR A 168 -3.29 16.11 -6.59
N ARG A 169 -3.17 17.29 -6.00
CA ARG A 169 -2.96 17.51 -4.57
C ARG A 169 -4.23 18.08 -3.96
N GLY A 170 -4.73 17.48 -2.89
CA GLY A 170 -5.97 17.95 -2.27
C GLY A 170 -6.18 17.40 -0.87
N VAL A 171 -7.08 18.04 -0.13
CA VAL A 171 -7.55 17.54 1.17
C VAL A 171 -8.60 16.47 0.93
N ARG A 172 -8.38 15.30 1.49
CA ARG A 172 -9.31 14.17 1.48
C ARG A 172 -9.26 13.45 2.82
N MET A 173 -10.34 12.73 3.13
CA MET A 173 -10.31 11.75 4.21
C MET A 173 -9.42 10.58 3.79
N VAL A 174 -8.36 10.34 4.54
CA VAL A 174 -7.40 9.24 4.30
C VAL A 174 -7.36 8.31 5.51
N ASN A 175 -6.89 7.09 5.28
CA ASN A 175 -6.53 6.17 6.34
C ASN A 175 -5.15 6.57 6.89
N TRP A 176 -5.08 6.92 8.15
CA TRP A 176 -3.84 7.36 8.79
C TRP A 176 -3.31 6.30 9.74
N ASP A 177 -2.02 5.99 9.63
CA ASP A 177 -1.30 5.12 10.56
C ASP A 177 -0.63 5.98 11.64
N PRO A 178 -1.15 6.00 12.89
CA PRO A 178 -0.63 6.87 13.94
C PRO A 178 0.70 6.39 14.53
N LYS A 179 1.12 5.16 14.23
CA LYS A 179 2.43 4.61 14.64
C LYS A 179 3.51 4.91 13.61
N ALA A 180 3.21 4.72 12.33
CA ALA A 180 4.12 5.04 11.24
C ALA A 180 4.08 6.54 10.87
N LEU A 181 3.10 7.29 11.36
CA LEU A 181 2.88 8.73 11.10
C LEU A 181 2.75 9.04 9.60
N THR A 182 1.97 8.24 8.90
CA THR A 182 1.80 8.35 7.45
C THR A 182 0.41 7.94 6.98
N ALA A 183 -0.01 8.50 5.83
CA ALA A 183 -1.19 8.06 5.12
C ALA A 183 -0.98 6.67 4.51
N LEU A 184 -2.08 5.94 4.39
CA LEU A 184 -2.18 4.62 3.75
C LEU A 184 -3.20 4.70 2.60
N SER A 185 -3.04 3.83 1.61
CA SER A 185 -4.10 3.56 0.64
C SER A 185 -5.17 2.63 1.25
N ASP A 186 -6.35 2.58 0.64
CA ASP A 186 -7.46 1.74 1.15
C ASP A 186 -7.07 0.26 1.21
N GLU A 187 -6.27 -0.21 0.26
CA GLU A 187 -5.81 -1.60 0.18
C GLU A 187 -4.84 -1.99 1.32
N GLU A 188 -4.17 -1.01 1.94
CA GLU A 188 -3.24 -1.23 3.07
C GLU A 188 -3.97 -1.37 4.42
N VAL A 189 -5.31 -1.34 4.43
CA VAL A 189 -6.13 -1.48 5.64
C VAL A 189 -6.74 -2.87 5.70
N ILE A 190 -6.42 -3.61 6.77
CA ILE A 190 -6.98 -4.93 7.06
C ILE A 190 -8.09 -4.80 8.08
N TYR A 191 -9.31 -5.20 7.72
CA TYR A 191 -10.44 -5.21 8.64
C TYR A 191 -10.48 -6.51 9.42
N LYS A 192 -10.51 -6.38 10.76
CA LYS A 192 -10.64 -7.50 11.70
C LYS A 192 -11.89 -7.34 12.55
N GLU A 193 -12.49 -8.46 12.92
CA GLU A 193 -13.54 -8.46 13.93
C GLU A 193 -12.92 -8.27 15.32
N GLU A 194 -13.41 -7.26 16.03
CA GLU A 194 -12.95 -6.91 17.37
C GLU A 194 -14.13 -6.91 18.35
N HIS A 195 -13.87 -7.46 19.53
CA HIS A 195 -14.79 -7.35 20.66
C HIS A 195 -14.65 -5.97 21.29
N SER A 196 -15.63 -5.13 21.08
CA SER A 196 -15.66 -3.76 21.60
C SER A 196 -16.91 -3.52 22.45
N LYS A 197 -17.13 -2.28 22.81
CA LYS A 197 -18.28 -1.83 23.57
C LYS A 197 -19.07 -0.83 22.73
N LEU A 198 -20.40 -0.88 22.88
CA LEU A 198 -21.30 0.14 22.35
C LEU A 198 -21.79 0.98 23.50
N TYR A 199 -21.50 2.27 23.44
CA TYR A 199 -21.82 3.24 24.49
C TYR A 199 -23.05 4.04 24.08
N TYR A 200 -24.07 4.10 24.94
CA TYR A 200 -25.29 4.85 24.74
C TYR A 200 -25.25 6.14 25.54
N LEU A 201 -25.18 7.28 24.85
CA LEU A 201 -24.89 8.58 25.43
C LEU A 201 -26.11 9.50 25.35
N ARG A 202 -26.37 10.25 26.42
CA ARG A 202 -27.46 11.24 26.51
C ARG A 202 -27.02 12.59 25.99
N TYR A 203 -27.67 13.05 24.91
CA TYR A 203 -27.50 14.40 24.35
C TYR A 203 -28.73 15.21 24.70
N TYR A 204 -28.62 16.13 25.65
CA TYR A 204 -29.75 16.98 26.06
C TYR A 204 -30.10 17.96 24.97
N ILE A 205 -31.41 18.19 24.76
CA ILE A 205 -31.93 19.21 23.85
C ILE A 205 -31.65 20.57 24.46
N GLU A 206 -31.09 21.50 23.68
CA GLU A 206 -30.75 22.83 24.17
C GLU A 206 -31.97 23.55 24.74
N GLY A 207 -31.87 23.94 26.02
CA GLY A 207 -32.93 24.65 26.73
C GLY A 207 -34.09 23.76 27.23
N GLU A 208 -34.00 22.43 27.11
CA GLU A 208 -35.02 21.49 27.55
C GLU A 208 -34.45 20.44 28.51
N ASP A 209 -35.28 19.96 29.42
CA ASP A 209 -34.95 18.81 30.29
C ASP A 209 -35.32 17.47 29.60
N LYS A 210 -35.00 17.37 28.31
CA LYS A 210 -35.18 16.20 27.47
C LYS A 210 -33.89 15.87 26.73
N TYR A 211 -33.65 14.60 26.49
CA TYR A 211 -32.47 14.14 25.75
C TYR A 211 -32.84 13.12 24.68
N ILE A 212 -31.93 12.97 23.73
CA ILE A 212 -31.87 11.87 22.79
C ILE A 212 -30.70 10.97 23.13
N VAL A 213 -30.74 9.73 22.71
CA VAL A 213 -29.69 8.75 22.96
C VAL A 213 -28.94 8.45 21.66
N VAL A 214 -27.64 8.61 21.71
CA VAL A 214 -26.71 8.27 20.61
C VAL A 214 -25.91 7.04 21.00
N ALA A 215 -25.78 6.06 20.11
CA ALA A 215 -24.96 4.89 20.32
C ALA A 215 -23.67 4.98 19.51
N THR A 216 -22.51 4.77 20.17
CA THR A 216 -21.20 4.83 19.51
C THR A 216 -20.22 3.79 20.07
N THR A 217 -19.37 3.24 19.22
CA THR A 217 -18.22 2.42 19.65
C THR A 217 -16.98 3.28 19.97
N ARG A 218 -17.04 4.58 19.65
CA ARG A 218 -15.93 5.52 19.79
C ARG A 218 -16.31 6.76 20.61
N PRO A 219 -16.57 6.60 21.92
CA PRO A 219 -17.01 7.72 22.77
C PRO A 219 -15.97 8.84 22.88
N GLU A 220 -14.67 8.56 22.63
CA GLU A 220 -13.63 9.57 22.61
C GLU A 220 -13.83 10.62 21.49
N THR A 221 -14.51 10.25 20.41
CA THR A 221 -14.69 11.18 19.27
C THR A 221 -15.81 12.21 19.48
N ILE A 222 -16.62 12.11 20.55
CA ILE A 222 -17.64 13.13 20.85
C ILE A 222 -17.03 14.54 21.02
N LEU A 223 -15.76 14.60 21.40
CA LEU A 223 -15.04 15.87 21.53
C LEU A 223 -15.04 16.68 20.21
N GLY A 224 -15.15 15.99 19.08
CA GLY A 224 -15.19 16.59 17.74
C GLY A 224 -16.58 16.65 17.09
N ASP A 225 -17.65 16.31 17.82
CA ASP A 225 -19.01 16.32 17.26
C ASP A 225 -19.45 17.72 16.85
N THR A 226 -20.04 17.81 15.66
CA THR A 226 -20.54 19.09 15.10
C THR A 226 -22.01 19.04 14.70
N ALA A 227 -22.64 17.86 14.75
CA ALA A 227 -24.08 17.69 14.61
C ALA A 227 -24.52 16.33 15.19
N VAL A 228 -25.84 16.17 15.31
CA VAL A 228 -26.50 14.86 15.41
C VAL A 228 -27.44 14.74 14.22
N CYS A 229 -27.44 13.56 13.57
CA CYS A 229 -28.28 13.26 12.43
C CYS A 229 -29.41 12.32 12.80
N VAL A 230 -30.62 12.57 12.29
CA VAL A 230 -31.79 11.69 12.40
C VAL A 230 -32.47 11.55 11.04
N ASN A 231 -33.20 10.47 10.82
CA ASN A 231 -33.94 10.31 9.58
C ASN A 231 -35.19 11.22 9.57
N PRO A 232 -35.46 12.01 8.53
CA PRO A 232 -36.61 12.92 8.45
C PRO A 232 -37.96 12.20 8.53
N ASN A 233 -38.00 10.91 8.21
CA ASN A 233 -39.22 10.08 8.23
C ASN A 233 -39.36 9.28 9.52
N ASP A 234 -38.43 9.41 10.49
CA ASP A 234 -38.55 8.73 11.78
C ASP A 234 -39.54 9.46 12.69
N PRO A 235 -40.71 8.86 13.00
CA PRO A 235 -41.73 9.51 13.80
C PRO A 235 -41.28 9.83 15.22
N ARG A 236 -40.24 9.15 15.70
CA ARG A 236 -39.68 9.39 17.05
C ARG A 236 -39.00 10.75 17.16
N TYR A 237 -38.52 11.30 16.03
CA TYR A 237 -37.61 12.46 16.01
C TYR A 237 -38.07 13.62 15.14
N THR A 238 -39.24 13.56 14.51
CA THR A 238 -39.76 14.66 13.65
C THR A 238 -39.85 16.00 14.39
N TYR A 239 -40.09 15.98 15.71
CA TYR A 239 -40.19 17.18 16.55
C TYR A 239 -38.84 17.88 16.78
N LEU A 240 -37.74 17.26 16.41
CA LEU A 240 -36.38 17.80 16.59
C LEU A 240 -35.95 18.75 15.47
N LYS A 241 -36.75 18.92 14.44
CA LYS A 241 -36.41 19.78 13.30
C LYS A 241 -36.11 21.20 13.76
N GLY A 242 -34.90 21.67 13.41
CA GLY A 242 -34.45 23.03 13.75
C GLY A 242 -33.94 23.19 15.19
N LYS A 243 -33.94 22.13 15.99
CA LYS A 243 -33.39 22.15 17.35
C LYS A 243 -31.89 21.86 17.37
N LYS A 244 -31.29 22.09 18.52
CA LYS A 244 -29.90 21.76 18.84
C LYS A 244 -29.84 20.82 20.03
N VAL A 245 -28.74 20.10 20.14
CA VAL A 245 -28.40 19.29 21.31
C VAL A 245 -27.04 19.66 21.88
N ILE A 246 -26.84 19.37 23.14
CA ILE A 246 -25.60 19.63 23.86
C ILE A 246 -24.72 18.39 23.81
N VAL A 247 -23.51 18.51 23.27
CA VAL A 247 -22.52 17.44 23.29
C VAL A 247 -22.10 17.17 24.74
N PRO A 248 -22.19 15.89 25.20
CA PRO A 248 -21.86 15.53 26.57
C PRO A 248 -20.43 15.94 26.95
N LEU A 249 -20.23 16.37 28.20
CA LEU A 249 -18.96 16.86 28.78
C LEU A 249 -18.37 18.10 28.11
N VAL A 250 -18.45 18.23 26.81
CA VAL A 250 -17.92 19.38 26.04
C VAL A 250 -18.80 20.61 26.18
N ASN A 251 -20.09 20.39 26.46
CA ASN A 251 -21.11 21.44 26.60
C ASN A 251 -21.27 22.36 25.36
N ARG A 252 -20.93 21.85 24.18
CA ARG A 252 -21.11 22.54 22.90
C ARG A 252 -22.49 22.25 22.33
N ALA A 253 -23.26 23.30 22.00
CA ALA A 253 -24.52 23.16 21.29
C ALA A 253 -24.26 22.89 19.79
N VAL A 254 -24.82 21.82 19.27
CA VAL A 254 -24.70 21.42 17.87
C VAL A 254 -26.08 21.22 17.23
N PRO A 255 -26.24 21.50 15.92
CA PRO A 255 -27.51 21.35 15.25
C PRO A 255 -27.93 19.87 15.11
N ILE A 256 -29.23 19.63 15.06
CA ILE A 256 -29.80 18.39 14.58
C ILE A 256 -30.05 18.53 13.08
N ILE A 257 -29.39 17.72 12.28
CA ILE A 257 -29.61 17.60 10.83
C ILE A 257 -30.50 16.40 10.53
N MET A 258 -31.20 16.47 9.41
CA MET A 258 -32.13 15.42 8.98
C MET A 258 -31.69 14.86 7.64
N ASP A 259 -31.34 13.55 7.62
CA ASP A 259 -30.87 12.87 6.43
C ASP A 259 -31.36 11.42 6.39
N ASP A 260 -31.73 10.95 5.20
CA ASP A 260 -32.16 9.57 4.94
C ASP A 260 -31.00 8.56 5.04
N TYR A 261 -29.77 9.03 5.14
CA TYR A 261 -28.60 8.20 5.45
C TYR A 261 -28.78 7.41 6.77
N VAL A 262 -29.48 7.97 7.76
CA VAL A 262 -29.72 7.28 9.04
C VAL A 262 -30.82 6.23 8.85
N ASP A 263 -30.47 4.97 9.10
CA ASP A 263 -31.43 3.87 9.11
C ASP A 263 -32.33 3.94 10.37
N ILE A 264 -33.65 4.00 10.14
CA ILE A 264 -34.64 4.11 11.22
C ILE A 264 -34.65 2.85 12.11
N GLU A 265 -34.38 1.69 11.52
CA GLU A 265 -34.41 0.39 12.21
C GLU A 265 -33.09 0.06 12.92
N PHE A 266 -32.02 0.82 12.65
CA PHE A 266 -30.72 0.55 13.22
C PHE A 266 -30.43 1.38 14.48
N GLY A 267 -30.06 0.69 15.57
CA GLY A 267 -29.64 1.32 16.83
C GLY A 267 -30.70 2.23 17.45
N THR A 268 -30.32 3.45 17.77
CA THR A 268 -31.21 4.46 18.38
C THR A 268 -31.94 5.30 17.34
N GLY A 269 -31.55 5.26 16.08
CA GLY A 269 -32.01 6.18 15.04
C GLY A 269 -31.41 7.59 15.14
N CYS A 270 -30.47 7.81 16.07
CA CYS A 270 -29.72 9.05 16.24
C CYS A 270 -28.24 8.77 16.01
N LEU A 271 -27.64 9.46 15.03
CA LEU A 271 -26.23 9.36 14.68
C LEU A 271 -25.50 10.63 15.09
N LYS A 272 -24.45 10.50 15.92
CA LYS A 272 -23.51 11.60 16.13
C LYS A 272 -22.69 11.83 14.86
N VAL A 273 -22.41 13.06 14.53
CA VAL A 273 -21.65 13.44 13.33
C VAL A 273 -20.33 14.10 13.71
N THR A 274 -19.24 13.40 13.38
CA THR A 274 -17.86 13.84 13.67
C THR A 274 -17.08 13.90 12.35
N PRO A 275 -17.20 14.98 11.56
CA PRO A 275 -16.68 15.04 10.18
C PRO A 275 -15.17 14.81 10.06
N ALA A 276 -14.39 15.10 11.11
CA ALA A 276 -12.94 14.89 11.09
C ALA A 276 -12.50 13.44 11.23
N HIS A 277 -13.36 12.53 11.72
CA HIS A 277 -12.93 11.20 12.21
C HIS A 277 -13.75 10.02 11.68
N ASP A 278 -14.65 10.27 10.73
CA ASP A 278 -15.42 9.24 10.04
C ASP A 278 -15.72 9.68 8.60
N VAL A 279 -15.58 8.75 7.65
CA VAL A 279 -15.75 9.03 6.21
C VAL A 279 -17.20 9.43 5.88
N ASN A 280 -18.19 8.75 6.48
CA ASN A 280 -19.59 9.04 6.23
C ASN A 280 -20.02 10.34 6.90
N ASP A 281 -19.53 10.58 8.11
CA ASP A 281 -19.74 11.84 8.83
C ASP A 281 -19.12 13.03 8.08
N TYR A 282 -17.97 12.82 7.44
CA TYR A 282 -17.36 13.83 6.57
C TYR A 282 -18.28 14.18 5.38
N MET A 283 -18.88 13.18 4.73
CA MET A 283 -19.83 13.42 3.63
C MET A 283 -21.07 14.20 4.09
N LEU A 284 -21.60 13.86 5.26
CA LEU A 284 -22.67 14.64 5.89
C LEU A 284 -22.22 16.07 6.24
N GLY A 285 -20.98 16.20 6.72
CA GLY A 285 -20.36 17.50 7.01
C GLY A 285 -20.30 18.41 5.78
N GLU A 286 -19.86 17.90 4.65
CA GLU A 286 -19.84 18.64 3.38
C GLU A 286 -21.28 18.99 2.91
N LYS A 287 -22.20 18.01 2.97
CA LYS A 287 -23.60 18.21 2.53
C LYS A 287 -24.32 19.30 3.34
N TYR A 288 -24.06 19.38 4.63
CA TYR A 288 -24.72 20.31 5.56
C TYR A 288 -23.83 21.47 6.00
N ASN A 289 -22.67 21.64 5.39
CA ASN A 289 -21.69 22.69 5.70
C ASN A 289 -21.38 22.77 7.21
N LEU A 290 -21.08 21.61 7.82
CA LEU A 290 -20.75 21.50 9.24
C LEU A 290 -19.27 21.86 9.49
N PRO A 291 -18.94 22.43 10.65
CA PRO A 291 -17.57 22.60 11.06
C PRO A 291 -16.85 21.26 11.21
N THR A 292 -15.56 21.24 10.93
CA THR A 292 -14.70 20.09 11.10
C THR A 292 -13.70 20.35 12.23
N ILE A 293 -13.75 19.52 13.29
CA ILE A 293 -12.90 19.65 14.47
C ILE A 293 -12.01 18.42 14.56
N ASP A 294 -10.74 18.55 14.18
CA ASP A 294 -9.74 17.47 14.29
C ASP A 294 -9.20 17.41 15.72
N ILE A 295 -9.63 16.39 16.44
CA ILE A 295 -9.27 16.21 17.86
C ILE A 295 -8.02 15.33 18.05
N PHE A 296 -7.41 14.79 17.01
CA PHE A 296 -6.24 13.93 17.14
C PHE A 296 -4.97 14.56 16.59
N ASN A 297 -3.90 14.44 17.33
CA ASN A 297 -2.55 14.59 16.81
C ASN A 297 -2.19 13.41 15.88
N ASP A 298 -1.14 13.56 15.10
CA ASP A 298 -0.70 12.53 14.15
C ASP A 298 -0.36 11.17 14.82
N ASN A 299 0.06 11.19 16.07
CA ASN A 299 0.35 9.98 16.85
C ASN A 299 -0.88 9.36 17.57
N GLY A 300 -2.09 9.86 17.31
CA GLY A 300 -3.33 9.36 17.90
C GLY A 300 -3.62 9.82 19.34
N THR A 301 -2.86 10.79 19.84
CA THR A 301 -3.19 11.46 21.11
C THR A 301 -4.19 12.61 20.88
N ILE A 302 -4.93 13.01 21.93
CA ILE A 302 -5.86 14.14 21.82
C ILE A 302 -5.09 15.43 21.61
N SER A 303 -5.51 16.21 20.60
CA SER A 303 -5.00 17.54 20.30
C SER A 303 -5.63 18.64 21.21
N GLU A 304 -5.11 19.85 21.12
CA GLU A 304 -5.69 21.01 21.79
C GLU A 304 -7.16 21.28 21.38
N ALA A 305 -7.53 20.95 20.14
CA ALA A 305 -8.89 21.08 19.65
C ALA A 305 -9.90 20.18 20.37
N GLY A 306 -9.45 19.10 21.01
CA GLY A 306 -10.29 18.24 21.83
C GLY A 306 -10.80 18.92 23.10
N GLY A 307 -10.07 19.92 23.62
CA GLY A 307 -10.43 20.71 24.81
C GLY A 307 -10.32 19.95 26.13
N LEU A 308 -10.55 18.65 26.12
CA LEU A 308 -10.41 17.73 27.25
C LEU A 308 -9.42 16.61 26.90
N TYR A 309 -8.78 16.02 27.91
CA TYR A 309 -7.85 14.89 27.78
C TYR A 309 -6.63 15.15 26.86
N ILE A 310 -6.22 16.40 26.69
CA ILE A 310 -5.14 16.82 25.79
C ILE A 310 -3.87 16.02 26.08
N GLY A 311 -3.27 15.45 25.02
CA GLY A 311 -2.05 14.64 25.10
C GLY A 311 -2.25 13.18 25.50
N MET A 312 -3.46 12.77 25.93
CA MET A 312 -3.74 11.37 26.24
C MET A 312 -3.96 10.54 24.98
N ASP A 313 -3.55 9.26 25.03
CA ASP A 313 -3.83 8.29 23.97
C ASP A 313 -5.34 8.07 23.80
N ARG A 314 -5.79 7.97 22.57
CA ARG A 314 -7.20 7.80 22.17
C ARG A 314 -7.90 6.62 22.86
N PHE A 315 -7.22 5.51 23.09
CA PHE A 315 -7.81 4.33 23.75
C PHE A 315 -7.88 4.49 25.25
N ASP A 316 -6.96 5.22 25.85
CA ASP A 316 -7.03 5.56 27.28
C ASP A 316 -8.12 6.59 27.50
N VAL A 317 -8.29 7.57 26.59
CA VAL A 317 -9.42 8.50 26.61
C VAL A 317 -10.74 7.77 26.50
N ARG A 318 -10.87 6.77 25.62
CA ARG A 318 -12.10 5.96 25.49
C ARG A 318 -12.54 5.35 26.83
N LYS A 319 -11.58 4.85 27.62
CA LYS A 319 -11.83 4.30 28.95
C LYS A 319 -12.18 5.37 29.98
N GLN A 320 -11.47 6.49 29.95
CA GLN A 320 -11.65 7.58 30.88
C GLN A 320 -12.96 8.33 30.65
N ILE A 321 -13.26 8.67 29.40
CA ILE A 321 -14.48 9.41 29.04
C ILE A 321 -15.76 8.62 29.39
N ALA A 322 -15.72 7.29 29.30
CA ALA A 322 -16.84 6.45 29.72
C ALA A 322 -17.13 6.58 31.22
N LYS A 323 -16.08 6.65 32.07
CA LYS A 323 -16.20 6.87 33.50
C LYS A 323 -16.75 8.27 33.81
N ASP A 324 -16.25 9.28 33.12
CA ASP A 324 -16.67 10.67 33.33
C ASP A 324 -18.12 10.90 32.90
N LEU A 325 -18.52 10.28 31.76
CA LEU A 325 -19.92 10.27 31.30
C LEU A 325 -20.85 9.57 32.30
N GLN A 326 -20.41 8.46 32.91
CA GLN A 326 -21.17 7.76 33.94
C GLN A 326 -21.30 8.62 35.18
N ALA A 327 -20.21 9.23 35.65
CA ALA A 327 -20.21 10.12 36.81
C ALA A 327 -21.12 11.34 36.64
N ALA A 328 -21.19 11.86 35.41
CA ALA A 328 -22.06 12.99 35.03
C ALA A 328 -23.53 12.59 34.78
N GLY A 329 -23.88 11.31 34.82
CA GLY A 329 -25.23 10.82 34.50
C GLY A 329 -25.59 10.90 33.03
N LEU A 330 -24.57 10.99 32.14
CA LEU A 330 -24.71 11.14 30.69
C LEU A 330 -24.52 9.83 29.92
N LEU A 331 -24.21 8.74 30.62
CA LEU A 331 -24.11 7.39 30.07
C LEU A 331 -25.38 6.60 30.39
N GLU A 332 -26.16 6.24 29.36
CA GLU A 332 -27.41 5.46 29.55
C GLU A 332 -27.11 3.99 29.85
N LYS A 333 -26.28 3.36 29.01
CA LYS A 333 -25.84 1.97 29.17
C LYS A 333 -24.59 1.69 28.32
N VAL A 334 -23.98 0.55 28.58
CA VAL A 334 -22.88 -0.01 27.77
C VAL A 334 -23.20 -1.47 27.48
N GLU A 335 -23.03 -1.87 26.22
CA GLU A 335 -23.24 -3.25 25.77
C GLU A 335 -21.97 -3.80 25.09
N ASP A 336 -21.79 -5.12 25.15
CA ASP A 336 -20.77 -5.79 24.33
C ASP A 336 -21.17 -5.74 22.87
N TYR A 337 -20.23 -5.42 22.02
CA TYR A 337 -20.48 -5.24 20.60
C TYR A 337 -19.30 -5.74 19.75
N ASN A 338 -19.60 -6.51 18.71
CA ASN A 338 -18.60 -6.95 17.75
C ASN A 338 -18.67 -6.06 16.52
N ASN A 339 -17.57 -5.46 16.15
CA ASN A 339 -17.48 -4.63 14.97
C ASN A 339 -16.19 -4.91 14.18
N LYS A 340 -16.21 -4.52 12.91
CA LYS A 340 -15.01 -4.57 12.06
C LYS A 340 -14.20 -3.30 12.26
N VAL A 341 -12.94 -3.46 12.63
CA VAL A 341 -11.99 -2.37 12.85
C VAL A 341 -10.86 -2.46 11.83
N GLY A 342 -10.51 -1.33 11.22
CA GLY A 342 -9.41 -1.22 10.27
C GLY A 342 -8.05 -1.16 10.97
N PHE A 343 -7.12 -2.00 10.54
CA PHE A 343 -5.74 -2.04 11.01
C PHE A 343 -4.77 -1.76 9.87
N SER A 344 -3.69 -1.04 10.16
CA SER A 344 -2.57 -0.93 9.23
C SER A 344 -1.96 -2.30 8.97
N GLU A 345 -1.85 -2.70 7.70
CA GLU A 345 -1.17 -3.94 7.33
C GLU A 345 0.29 -3.95 7.80
N ARG A 346 0.93 -2.77 7.85
CA ARG A 346 2.36 -2.64 8.11
C ARG A 346 2.73 -2.62 9.59
N THR A 347 1.96 -1.90 10.40
CA THR A 347 2.25 -1.70 11.83
C THR A 347 1.34 -2.48 12.76
N ASN A 348 0.24 -3.04 12.21
CA ASN A 348 -0.80 -3.75 12.94
C ASN A 348 -1.46 -2.90 14.05
N VAL A 349 -1.53 -1.59 13.85
CA VAL A 349 -2.27 -0.69 14.73
C VAL A 349 -3.59 -0.28 14.09
N VAL A 350 -4.57 0.08 14.92
CA VAL A 350 -5.85 0.63 14.45
C VAL A 350 -5.59 1.95 13.73
N ILE A 351 -6.06 2.06 12.49
CA ILE A 351 -5.95 3.29 11.69
C ILE A 351 -6.90 4.38 12.21
N GLU A 352 -6.60 5.64 11.89
CA GLU A 352 -7.51 6.76 12.10
C GLU A 352 -7.94 7.35 10.75
N PRO A 353 -9.25 7.47 10.48
CA PRO A 353 -9.71 8.35 9.41
C PRO A 353 -9.28 9.80 9.73
N LYS A 354 -8.58 10.44 8.79
CA LYS A 354 -8.01 11.76 8.99
C LYS A 354 -8.12 12.61 7.73
N LEU A 355 -8.56 13.85 7.86
CA LEU A 355 -8.48 14.84 6.79
C LEU A 355 -7.04 15.26 6.62
N SER A 356 -6.49 15.07 5.43
CA SER A 356 -5.10 15.38 5.15
C SER A 356 -4.90 15.87 3.73
N MET A 357 -3.97 16.81 3.56
CA MET A 357 -3.51 17.27 2.25
C MET A 357 -2.53 16.24 1.70
N GLN A 358 -2.94 15.49 0.67
CA GLN A 358 -2.16 14.41 0.08
C GLN A 358 -2.15 14.51 -1.45
N TRP A 359 -1.33 13.69 -2.09
CA TRP A 359 -1.29 13.50 -3.53
C TRP A 359 -2.07 12.26 -3.93
N PHE A 360 -2.84 12.37 -5.02
CA PHE A 360 -3.73 11.31 -5.50
C PHE A 360 -3.60 11.10 -7.00
N VAL A 361 -3.81 9.85 -7.44
CA VAL A 361 -4.05 9.50 -8.85
C VAL A 361 -5.54 9.26 -9.04
N LYS A 362 -6.14 9.91 -10.03
CA LYS A 362 -7.50 9.60 -10.50
C LYS A 362 -7.48 8.27 -11.24
N MET A 363 -8.19 7.29 -10.72
CA MET A 363 -8.09 5.90 -11.18
C MET A 363 -9.15 5.50 -12.21
N ASP A 364 -10.26 6.19 -12.29
CA ASP A 364 -11.43 5.83 -13.11
C ASP A 364 -11.08 5.59 -14.60
N LYS A 365 -10.39 6.56 -15.21
CA LYS A 365 -9.99 6.47 -16.62
C LYS A 365 -8.91 5.42 -16.88
N LEU A 366 -8.00 5.22 -15.92
CA LEU A 366 -6.95 4.20 -16.01
C LEU A 366 -7.52 2.78 -15.85
N ALA A 367 -8.57 2.65 -15.04
CA ALA A 367 -9.22 1.37 -14.76
C ALA A 367 -10.02 0.81 -15.93
N GLU A 368 -10.63 1.66 -16.75
CA GLU A 368 -11.54 1.22 -17.82
C GLU A 368 -10.87 0.24 -18.82
N PRO A 369 -9.72 0.56 -19.47
CA PRO A 369 -9.08 -0.38 -20.39
C PRO A 369 -8.55 -1.61 -19.65
N ALA A 370 -8.08 -1.46 -18.42
CA ALA A 370 -7.56 -2.56 -17.61
C ALA A 370 -8.66 -3.56 -17.21
N LEU A 371 -9.87 -3.09 -16.91
CA LEU A 371 -11.02 -3.96 -16.65
C LEU A 371 -11.40 -4.75 -17.91
N LYS A 372 -11.53 -4.06 -19.06
CA LYS A 372 -11.87 -4.69 -20.34
C LYS A 372 -10.89 -5.80 -20.72
N ALA A 373 -9.59 -5.56 -20.57
CA ALA A 373 -8.55 -6.52 -20.94
C ALA A 373 -8.67 -7.87 -20.22
N VAL A 374 -9.05 -7.86 -18.95
CA VAL A 374 -9.23 -9.09 -18.17
C VAL A 374 -10.62 -9.71 -18.43
N MET A 375 -11.65 -8.90 -18.54
CA MET A 375 -13.01 -9.42 -18.78
C MET A 375 -13.16 -10.08 -20.16
N ASN A 376 -12.43 -9.58 -21.17
CA ASN A 376 -12.42 -10.10 -22.55
C ASN A 376 -11.38 -11.23 -22.77
N ASP A 377 -10.66 -11.66 -21.72
CA ASP A 377 -9.58 -12.64 -21.81
C ASP A 377 -8.39 -12.24 -22.70
N ASP A 378 -8.19 -10.95 -22.94
CA ASP A 378 -6.95 -10.44 -23.52
C ASP A 378 -5.78 -10.69 -22.57
N ILE A 379 -6.06 -10.63 -21.26
CA ILE A 379 -5.21 -11.09 -20.17
C ILE A 379 -5.95 -12.21 -19.45
N LYS A 380 -5.38 -13.40 -19.39
CA LYS A 380 -6.00 -14.57 -18.76
C LYS A 380 -5.53 -14.78 -17.33
N PHE A 381 -6.46 -14.91 -16.41
CA PHE A 381 -6.19 -15.24 -15.01
C PHE A 381 -6.26 -16.75 -14.79
N HIS A 382 -5.29 -17.28 -14.07
CA HIS A 382 -5.20 -18.69 -13.69
C HIS A 382 -5.04 -18.82 -12.17
N PRO A 383 -6.11 -19.28 -11.45
CA PRO A 383 -7.43 -19.71 -11.93
C PRO A 383 -8.39 -18.53 -12.19
N ASP A 384 -9.39 -18.76 -13.03
CA ASP A 384 -10.42 -17.77 -13.44
C ASP A 384 -11.21 -17.18 -12.27
N LYS A 385 -11.30 -17.89 -11.13
CA LYS A 385 -12.08 -17.41 -9.96
C LYS A 385 -11.73 -15.98 -9.53
N PHE A 386 -10.49 -15.55 -9.77
CA PHE A 386 -10.02 -14.20 -9.42
C PHE A 386 -10.54 -13.09 -10.35
N LYS A 387 -11.11 -13.42 -11.51
CA LYS A 387 -11.72 -12.42 -12.42
C LYS A 387 -12.88 -11.67 -11.74
N ASN A 388 -13.70 -12.36 -10.96
CA ASN A 388 -14.83 -11.72 -10.28
C ASN A 388 -14.37 -10.73 -9.19
N THR A 389 -13.36 -11.12 -8.42
CA THR A 389 -12.76 -10.24 -7.40
C THR A 389 -12.13 -9.01 -8.05
N TYR A 390 -11.38 -9.21 -9.16
CA TYR A 390 -10.79 -8.14 -9.94
C TYR A 390 -11.85 -7.18 -10.48
N ARG A 391 -12.92 -7.71 -11.12
CA ARG A 391 -14.02 -6.90 -11.65
C ARG A 391 -14.66 -6.03 -10.58
N HIS A 392 -15.06 -6.64 -9.46
CA HIS A 392 -15.71 -5.92 -8.37
C HIS A 392 -14.87 -4.75 -7.86
N TRP A 393 -13.59 -4.96 -7.69
CA TRP A 393 -12.67 -3.90 -7.24
C TRP A 393 -12.52 -2.80 -8.31
N MET A 394 -12.35 -3.17 -9.58
CA MET A 394 -12.17 -2.21 -10.68
C MET A 394 -13.40 -1.35 -10.95
N GLU A 395 -14.60 -1.92 -10.79
CA GLU A 395 -15.87 -1.20 -10.94
C GLU A 395 -16.12 -0.21 -9.79
N ASN A 396 -15.52 -0.42 -8.64
CA ASN A 396 -15.67 0.41 -7.44
C ASN A 396 -14.36 1.13 -7.05
N ILE A 397 -13.46 1.33 -8.01
CA ILE A 397 -12.14 1.87 -7.75
C ILE A 397 -12.23 3.31 -7.26
N LYS A 398 -11.42 3.62 -6.24
CA LYS A 398 -11.25 4.97 -5.70
C LYS A 398 -9.94 5.58 -6.15
N ASP A 399 -9.81 6.89 -5.98
CA ASP A 399 -8.54 7.58 -6.21
C ASP A 399 -7.45 7.03 -5.28
N TRP A 400 -6.29 6.82 -5.85
CA TRP A 400 -5.15 6.23 -5.15
C TRP A 400 -4.34 7.31 -4.44
N CYS A 401 -4.28 7.29 -3.10
CA CYS A 401 -3.38 8.12 -2.32
C CYS A 401 -1.94 7.63 -2.50
N ILE A 402 -1.12 8.43 -3.16
CA ILE A 402 0.27 8.07 -3.53
C ILE A 402 1.35 8.72 -2.66
N SER A 403 1.02 9.67 -1.81
CA SER A 403 1.99 10.32 -0.91
C SER A 403 2.13 9.58 0.41
N ARG A 404 3.37 9.49 0.89
CA ARG A 404 3.75 8.89 2.18
C ARG A 404 4.69 9.84 2.92
N GLN A 405 4.46 10.04 4.20
CA GLN A 405 5.26 10.90 5.09
C GLN A 405 6.49 10.12 5.57
N LEU A 406 7.36 9.77 4.63
CA LEU A 406 8.55 8.95 4.80
C LEU A 406 9.77 9.64 4.19
N TRP A 407 10.96 9.18 4.54
CA TRP A 407 12.21 9.58 3.88
C TRP A 407 12.71 8.54 2.88
N TRP A 408 12.42 7.25 3.12
CA TRP A 408 12.83 6.16 2.25
C TRP A 408 11.81 5.93 1.13
N GLY A 409 12.13 6.38 -0.07
CA GLY A 409 11.28 6.28 -1.25
C GLY A 409 11.62 7.34 -2.29
N HIS A 410 10.86 7.38 -3.38
CA HIS A 410 10.97 8.40 -4.40
C HIS A 410 10.35 9.70 -3.88
N ARG A 411 11.17 10.71 -3.67
CA ARG A 411 10.70 12.02 -3.21
C ARG A 411 9.81 12.66 -4.26
N ILE A 412 8.67 13.20 -3.85
CA ILE A 412 7.69 13.80 -4.76
C ILE A 412 8.32 15.01 -5.48
N PRO A 413 8.26 15.07 -6.82
CA PRO A 413 8.91 16.11 -7.62
C PRO A 413 8.04 17.36 -7.74
N ALA A 414 7.54 17.87 -6.62
CA ALA A 414 6.81 19.12 -6.49
C ALA A 414 7.65 20.12 -5.71
N TYR A 415 7.69 21.37 -6.17
CA TYR A 415 8.52 22.43 -5.64
C TYR A 415 7.66 23.64 -5.31
N TYR A 416 7.63 24.02 -4.03
CA TYR A 416 6.82 25.10 -3.52
C TYR A 416 7.54 26.45 -3.67
N LEU A 417 6.80 27.45 -4.14
CA LEU A 417 7.29 28.81 -4.31
C LEU A 417 7.16 29.61 -3.00
N PRO A 418 8.05 30.60 -2.73
CA PRO A 418 7.99 31.43 -1.53
C PRO A 418 6.67 32.17 -1.35
N GLN A 419 6.08 32.63 -2.46
CA GLN A 419 4.80 33.39 -2.47
C GLN A 419 3.56 32.46 -2.48
N GLY A 420 3.74 31.16 -2.40
CA GLY A 420 2.69 30.15 -2.44
C GLY A 420 2.51 29.50 -3.81
N GLY A 421 1.81 28.38 -3.82
CA GLY A 421 1.70 27.52 -4.98
C GLY A 421 2.91 26.61 -5.17
N PHE A 422 2.89 25.81 -6.20
CA PHE A 422 3.96 24.85 -6.54
C PHE A 422 4.06 24.63 -8.04
N VAL A 423 5.17 24.06 -8.46
CA VAL A 423 5.42 23.51 -9.80
C VAL A 423 5.85 22.06 -9.69
N VAL A 424 5.62 21.28 -10.76
CA VAL A 424 6.00 19.87 -10.84
C VAL A 424 6.98 19.70 -11.99
N ALA A 425 8.14 19.10 -11.71
CA ALA A 425 9.21 18.94 -12.70
C ALA A 425 10.08 17.72 -12.36
N GLU A 426 10.69 17.11 -13.37
CA GLU A 426 11.58 15.95 -13.18
C GLU A 426 12.89 16.32 -12.47
N THR A 427 13.36 17.56 -12.66
CA THR A 427 14.62 18.06 -12.06
C THR A 427 14.41 19.39 -11.35
N PRO A 428 15.28 19.72 -10.37
CA PRO A 428 15.25 21.03 -9.71
C PRO A 428 15.45 22.21 -10.69
N GLU A 429 16.27 22.04 -11.72
CA GLU A 429 16.56 23.08 -12.72
C GLU A 429 15.31 23.38 -13.57
N GLU A 430 14.59 22.35 -14.00
CA GLU A 430 13.30 22.51 -14.67
C GLU A 430 12.26 23.17 -13.73
N ALA A 431 12.23 22.77 -12.47
CA ALA A 431 11.35 23.38 -11.49
C ALA A 431 11.62 24.87 -11.32
N LEU A 432 12.88 25.29 -11.27
CA LEU A 432 13.25 26.71 -11.19
C LEU A 432 12.76 27.48 -12.43
N LYS A 433 12.93 26.92 -13.63
CA LYS A 433 12.43 27.53 -14.87
C LYS A 433 10.91 27.73 -14.79
N LEU A 434 10.16 26.68 -14.46
CA LEU A 434 8.71 26.74 -14.34
C LEU A 434 8.24 27.69 -13.22
N ALA A 435 8.99 27.75 -12.11
CA ALA A 435 8.70 28.68 -11.01
C ALA A 435 8.85 30.14 -11.43
N ARG A 436 9.91 30.48 -12.17
CA ARG A 436 10.12 31.83 -12.72
C ARG A 436 9.00 32.19 -13.71
N GLU A 437 8.67 31.31 -14.63
CA GLU A 437 7.56 31.50 -15.57
C GLU A 437 6.22 31.71 -14.87
N LYS A 438 5.94 30.91 -13.83
CA LYS A 438 4.68 30.97 -13.06
C LYS A 438 4.57 32.22 -12.20
N SER A 439 5.66 32.67 -11.59
CA SER A 439 5.68 33.82 -10.69
C SER A 439 5.91 35.16 -11.42
N GLY A 440 6.49 35.14 -12.62
CA GLY A 440 7.00 36.30 -13.31
C GLY A 440 8.24 36.91 -12.66
N ASP A 441 8.93 36.18 -11.79
CA ASP A 441 10.12 36.62 -11.05
C ASP A 441 11.36 35.84 -11.52
N ASP A 442 12.13 36.46 -12.40
CA ASP A 442 13.37 35.88 -12.93
C ASP A 442 14.52 35.86 -11.91
N SER A 443 14.37 36.56 -10.77
CA SER A 443 15.39 36.58 -9.71
C SER A 443 15.39 35.37 -8.81
N LEU A 444 14.33 34.55 -8.83
CA LEU A 444 14.25 33.33 -8.04
C LEU A 444 15.47 32.44 -8.25
N GLN A 445 15.99 31.90 -7.15
CA GLN A 445 17.07 30.94 -7.14
C GLN A 445 16.55 29.56 -6.71
N LEU A 446 17.33 28.51 -7.00
CA LEU A 446 16.97 27.15 -6.60
C LEU A 446 16.79 27.00 -5.09
N SER A 447 17.56 27.74 -4.30
CA SER A 447 17.45 27.79 -2.84
C SER A 447 16.15 28.38 -2.31
N ASP A 448 15.42 29.12 -3.14
CA ASP A 448 14.12 29.71 -2.77
C ASP A 448 12.97 28.70 -2.92
N LEU A 449 13.20 27.61 -3.64
CA LEU A 449 12.23 26.55 -3.83
C LEU A 449 12.37 25.47 -2.75
N ARG A 450 11.25 25.03 -2.20
CA ARG A 450 11.21 23.92 -1.24
C ARG A 450 10.57 22.70 -1.89
N GLN A 451 11.36 21.64 -2.10
CA GLN A 451 10.81 20.38 -2.60
C GLN A 451 9.90 19.75 -1.56
N ASP A 452 8.82 19.09 -2.01
CA ASP A 452 7.92 18.31 -1.15
C ASP A 452 8.71 17.33 -0.28
N GLU A 453 8.32 17.21 0.99
CA GLU A 453 9.03 16.34 1.94
C GLU A 453 8.58 14.87 1.84
N ASP A 454 7.43 14.62 1.25
CA ASP A 454 6.85 13.30 1.15
C ASP A 454 7.50 12.45 0.05
N CYS A 455 7.40 11.15 0.21
CA CYS A 455 7.76 10.17 -0.81
C CYS A 455 6.52 9.54 -1.45
N LEU A 456 6.72 8.94 -2.61
CA LEU A 456 5.70 8.17 -3.30
C LEU A 456 5.54 6.78 -2.66
N ASP A 457 4.32 6.27 -2.70
CA ASP A 457 4.01 4.88 -2.40
C ASP A 457 4.90 3.95 -3.23
N THR A 458 5.42 2.88 -2.61
CA THR A 458 6.28 1.90 -3.28
C THR A 458 5.62 1.34 -4.54
N TRP A 459 4.29 1.15 -4.53
CA TRP A 459 3.53 0.63 -5.67
C TRP A 459 3.52 1.59 -6.87
N PHE A 460 3.77 2.88 -6.66
CA PHE A 460 3.93 3.85 -7.74
C PHE A 460 5.23 3.67 -8.53
N SER A 461 6.17 2.88 -8.04
CA SER A 461 7.33 2.42 -8.81
C SER A 461 7.11 1.02 -9.39
N SER A 462 6.55 0.10 -8.60
CA SER A 462 6.39 -1.29 -8.98
C SER A 462 5.37 -1.51 -10.10
N TRP A 463 4.36 -0.65 -10.25
CA TRP A 463 3.38 -0.73 -11.34
C TRP A 463 4.00 -0.52 -12.72
N LEU A 464 5.18 0.11 -12.78
CA LEU A 464 5.93 0.33 -14.02
C LEU A 464 6.86 -0.84 -14.38
N TRP A 465 6.96 -1.85 -13.52
CA TRP A 465 8.00 -2.88 -13.55
C TRP A 465 8.19 -3.53 -14.92
N PRO A 466 7.17 -4.04 -15.62
CA PRO A 466 7.34 -4.66 -16.94
C PRO A 466 7.89 -3.72 -18.02
N ILE A 467 7.75 -2.42 -17.81
CA ILE A 467 8.18 -1.38 -18.75
C ILE A 467 9.54 -0.82 -18.32
N SER A 468 9.68 -0.49 -17.05
CA SER A 468 10.85 0.22 -16.52
C SER A 468 12.11 -0.64 -16.47
N VAL A 469 11.99 -1.97 -16.31
CA VAL A 469 13.14 -2.88 -16.35
C VAL A 469 13.82 -2.93 -17.72
N PHE A 470 13.10 -2.54 -18.77
CA PHE A 470 13.63 -2.38 -20.14
C PHE A 470 13.80 -0.90 -20.53
N ASP A 471 13.79 0.01 -19.55
CA ASP A 471 13.89 1.47 -19.77
C ASP A 471 12.85 2.03 -20.76
N GLY A 472 11.67 1.41 -20.81
CA GLY A 472 10.63 1.73 -21.78
C GLY A 472 9.84 3.01 -21.48
N ILE A 473 9.98 3.60 -20.31
CA ILE A 473 9.38 4.91 -19.95
C ILE A 473 10.24 6.05 -20.49
N ARG A 474 11.55 6.01 -20.27
CA ARG A 474 12.47 7.06 -20.69
C ARG A 474 12.81 6.97 -22.17
N ARG A 475 12.93 5.75 -22.69
CA ARG A 475 13.28 5.42 -24.07
C ARG A 475 12.26 4.45 -24.67
N PRO A 476 11.05 4.94 -25.01
CA PRO A 476 9.92 4.09 -25.37
C PRO A 476 10.11 3.26 -26.65
N ASN A 477 11.09 3.59 -27.48
CA ASN A 477 11.39 2.91 -28.73
C ASN A 477 12.77 2.22 -28.72
N ASN A 478 13.30 1.87 -27.54
CA ASN A 478 14.56 1.13 -27.47
C ASN A 478 14.36 -0.35 -27.84
N LYS A 479 15.43 -1.02 -28.27
CA LYS A 479 15.36 -2.40 -28.77
C LYS A 479 14.90 -3.42 -27.74
N ASP A 480 15.20 -3.21 -26.48
CA ASP A 480 14.80 -4.13 -25.42
C ASP A 480 13.30 -4.10 -25.18
N ILE A 481 12.71 -2.89 -25.04
CA ILE A 481 11.26 -2.78 -24.81
C ILE A 481 10.46 -3.26 -26.03
N GLU A 482 10.92 -2.99 -27.24
CA GLU A 482 10.26 -3.46 -28.46
C GLU A 482 10.30 -4.97 -28.63
N TYR A 483 11.34 -5.62 -28.09
CA TYR A 483 11.52 -7.06 -28.21
C TYR A 483 10.89 -7.85 -27.06
N TYR A 484 11.02 -7.40 -25.81
CA TYR A 484 10.61 -8.14 -24.61
C TYR A 484 9.21 -7.80 -24.10
N TYR A 485 8.63 -6.68 -24.51
CA TYR A 485 7.29 -6.27 -24.11
C TYR A 485 6.28 -6.49 -25.25
N PRO A 486 5.08 -7.00 -24.99
CA PRO A 486 4.55 -7.48 -23.70
C PRO A 486 5.31 -8.67 -23.13
N THR A 487 5.34 -8.79 -21.79
CA THR A 487 5.85 -10.01 -21.16
C THR A 487 4.85 -11.16 -21.31
N ASN A 488 5.25 -12.40 -21.04
CA ASN A 488 4.39 -13.56 -21.30
C ASN A 488 3.53 -13.93 -20.09
N ASP A 489 4.17 -14.41 -19.04
CA ASP A 489 3.49 -14.89 -17.85
C ASP A 489 3.93 -14.06 -16.62
N LEU A 490 2.95 -13.63 -15.84
CA LEU A 490 3.17 -13.07 -14.52
C LEU A 490 2.78 -14.12 -13.48
N VAL A 491 3.70 -14.46 -12.57
CA VAL A 491 3.45 -15.39 -11.47
C VAL A 491 3.47 -14.61 -10.17
N THR A 492 2.36 -14.55 -9.45
CA THR A 492 2.22 -13.73 -8.24
C THR A 492 1.22 -14.30 -7.25
N GLY A 493 1.22 -13.81 -6.02
CA GLY A 493 0.19 -14.11 -5.04
C GLY A 493 -1.12 -13.35 -5.32
N PRO A 494 -2.28 -13.93 -5.00
CA PRO A 494 -3.56 -13.25 -5.18
C PRO A 494 -3.77 -12.07 -4.24
N ASP A 495 -3.04 -12.01 -3.16
CA ASP A 495 -3.08 -10.94 -2.16
C ASP A 495 -2.58 -9.58 -2.67
N ILE A 496 -1.88 -9.55 -3.81
CA ILE A 496 -1.41 -8.32 -4.45
C ILE A 496 -2.05 -8.05 -5.81
N ILE A 497 -3.22 -8.60 -6.09
CA ILE A 497 -3.97 -8.33 -7.32
C ILE A 497 -4.19 -6.83 -7.50
N PHE A 498 -4.65 -6.13 -6.47
CA PHE A 498 -4.98 -4.71 -6.56
C PHE A 498 -3.77 -3.80 -6.39
N PHE A 499 -2.84 -4.19 -5.53
CA PHE A 499 -1.61 -3.44 -5.31
C PHE A 499 -0.73 -3.40 -6.55
N TRP A 500 -0.63 -4.52 -7.27
CA TRP A 500 0.37 -4.69 -8.32
C TRP A 500 -0.20 -5.09 -9.66
N VAL A 501 -0.94 -6.19 -9.76
CA VAL A 501 -1.42 -6.74 -11.05
C VAL A 501 -2.29 -5.72 -11.78
N ALA A 502 -3.35 -5.22 -11.14
CA ALA A 502 -4.25 -4.24 -11.73
C ALA A 502 -3.54 -2.95 -12.13
N ARG A 503 -2.66 -2.46 -11.26
CA ARG A 503 -1.89 -1.23 -11.51
C ARG A 503 -0.89 -1.39 -12.65
N MET A 504 -0.23 -2.55 -12.78
CA MET A 504 0.62 -2.82 -13.96
C MET A 504 -0.17 -2.84 -15.26
N ILE A 505 -1.37 -3.41 -15.25
CA ILE A 505 -2.26 -3.43 -16.43
C ILE A 505 -2.62 -1.99 -16.82
N MET A 506 -2.99 -1.14 -15.85
CA MET A 506 -3.27 0.28 -16.08
C MET A 506 -2.06 1.00 -16.70
N ALA A 507 -0.87 0.81 -16.12
CA ALA A 507 0.36 1.41 -16.62
C ALA A 507 0.71 0.92 -18.04
N GLY A 508 0.48 -0.36 -18.33
CA GLY A 508 0.70 -0.93 -19.66
C GLY A 508 -0.15 -0.25 -20.73
N TYR A 509 -1.44 -0.10 -20.48
CA TYR A 509 -2.32 0.59 -21.42
C TYR A 509 -2.03 2.10 -21.52
N GLU A 510 -1.71 2.76 -20.41
CA GLU A 510 -1.40 4.20 -20.41
C GLU A 510 -0.09 4.52 -21.18
N TYR A 511 0.96 3.71 -21.00
CA TYR A 511 2.30 4.03 -21.52
C TYR A 511 2.73 3.23 -22.75
N ARG A 512 2.06 2.10 -23.01
CA ARG A 512 2.36 1.24 -24.18
C ARG A 512 1.17 1.02 -25.10
N GLY A 513 -0.05 1.39 -24.67
CA GLY A 513 -1.27 1.16 -25.44
C GLY A 513 -1.68 -0.32 -25.55
N GLU A 514 -1.03 -1.19 -24.78
CA GLU A 514 -1.28 -2.63 -24.80
C GLU A 514 -1.01 -3.29 -23.44
N LYS A 515 -1.46 -4.53 -23.30
CA LYS A 515 -1.29 -5.33 -22.08
C LYS A 515 0.18 -5.52 -21.70
N PRO A 516 0.52 -5.54 -20.40
CA PRO A 516 1.88 -5.77 -19.92
C PRO A 516 2.27 -7.25 -19.91
N PHE A 517 1.31 -8.18 -19.88
CA PHE A 517 1.49 -9.63 -19.89
C PHE A 517 0.23 -10.33 -20.44
N GLY A 518 0.42 -11.55 -20.98
CA GLY A 518 -0.69 -12.34 -21.53
C GLY A 518 -1.45 -13.17 -20.50
N HIS A 519 -0.73 -13.69 -19.49
CA HIS A 519 -1.27 -14.57 -18.47
C HIS A 519 -0.82 -14.13 -17.08
N VAL A 520 -1.70 -14.32 -16.09
CA VAL A 520 -1.41 -14.17 -14.66
C VAL A 520 -1.69 -15.49 -13.96
N TYR A 521 -0.63 -16.12 -13.45
CA TYR A 521 -0.73 -17.32 -12.64
C TYR A 521 -0.69 -16.93 -11.16
N PHE A 522 -1.79 -17.17 -10.45
CA PHE A 522 -1.86 -16.94 -9.01
C PHE A 522 -1.42 -18.15 -8.24
N THR A 523 -0.36 -18.00 -7.45
CA THR A 523 0.11 -19.05 -6.55
C THR A 523 -0.81 -19.20 -5.35
N GLY A 524 -0.78 -20.37 -4.71
CA GLY A 524 -1.33 -20.49 -3.36
C GLY A 524 -0.51 -19.72 -2.34
N ILE A 525 -1.12 -19.40 -1.21
CA ILE A 525 -0.45 -18.79 -0.07
C ILE A 525 0.09 -19.89 0.83
N VAL A 526 1.40 -19.87 1.11
CA VAL A 526 2.02 -20.83 2.03
C VAL A 526 1.72 -20.42 3.46
N ARG A 527 1.18 -21.36 4.24
CA ARG A 527 0.72 -21.15 5.61
C ARG A 527 1.51 -21.98 6.62
N ASP A 528 1.57 -21.50 7.85
CA ASP A 528 2.15 -22.23 8.96
C ASP A 528 1.17 -23.29 9.54
N LYS A 529 1.65 -24.07 10.51
CA LYS A 529 0.88 -25.16 11.14
C LYS A 529 -0.47 -24.74 11.75
N ILE A 530 -0.65 -23.45 12.02
CA ILE A 530 -1.90 -22.90 12.60
C ILE A 530 -2.67 -22.07 11.57
N GLY A 531 -2.35 -22.21 10.28
CA GLY A 531 -3.08 -21.60 9.18
C GLY A 531 -2.75 -20.13 8.89
N ARG A 532 -1.73 -19.53 9.52
CA ARG A 532 -1.33 -18.16 9.25
C ARG A 532 -0.42 -18.09 8.02
N LYS A 533 -0.61 -17.09 7.17
CA LYS A 533 0.29 -16.81 6.05
C LYS A 533 1.73 -16.69 6.54
N MET A 534 2.64 -17.41 5.91
CA MET A 534 4.07 -17.23 6.16
C MET A 534 4.53 -15.86 5.67
N SER A 535 5.22 -15.14 6.53
CA SER A 535 5.70 -13.79 6.21
C SER A 535 7.01 -13.46 6.94
N LYS A 536 7.77 -12.54 6.36
CA LYS A 536 8.99 -11.98 6.97
C LYS A 536 8.71 -11.30 8.32
N GLN A 537 7.54 -10.69 8.44
CA GLN A 537 7.14 -9.96 9.65
C GLN A 537 6.86 -10.90 10.82
N LEU A 538 6.19 -12.01 10.57
CA LEU A 538 5.84 -13.00 11.60
C LEU A 538 7.00 -13.95 11.94
N GLY A 539 7.99 -14.09 11.04
CA GLY A 539 9.11 -15.01 11.23
C GLY A 539 8.66 -16.48 11.36
N ASN A 540 7.52 -16.83 10.76
CA ASN A 540 6.87 -18.15 10.90
C ASN A 540 7.16 -19.08 9.73
N SER A 541 8.16 -18.80 8.90
CA SER A 541 8.67 -19.65 7.83
C SER A 541 9.97 -20.32 8.28
N PRO A 542 10.19 -21.61 7.98
CA PRO A 542 11.53 -22.18 8.08
C PRO A 542 12.48 -21.45 7.14
N ASP A 543 13.77 -21.42 7.48
CA ASP A 543 14.77 -20.81 6.60
C ASP A 543 14.91 -21.67 5.33
N PRO A 544 14.64 -21.12 4.13
CA PRO A 544 14.79 -21.87 2.89
C PRO A 544 16.20 -22.37 2.63
N LEU A 545 17.23 -21.65 3.08
CA LEU A 545 18.63 -22.07 2.90
C LEU A 545 18.95 -23.33 3.70
N ASP A 546 18.44 -23.43 4.94
CA ASP A 546 18.59 -24.63 5.76
C ASP A 546 17.92 -25.85 5.12
N LEU A 547 16.72 -25.66 4.54
CA LEU A 547 16.02 -26.73 3.82
C LEU A 547 16.76 -27.13 2.55
N ILE A 548 17.32 -26.19 1.80
CA ILE A 548 18.15 -26.48 0.62
C ILE A 548 19.41 -27.24 1.04
N ALA A 549 20.07 -26.84 2.12
CA ALA A 549 21.25 -27.53 2.62
C ALA A 549 20.95 -28.98 3.03
N GLN A 550 19.76 -29.23 3.58
CA GLN A 550 19.37 -30.56 4.04
C GLN A 550 18.85 -31.46 2.93
N PHE A 551 18.03 -30.96 2.02
CA PHE A 551 17.28 -31.74 1.03
C PHE A 551 17.67 -31.45 -0.42
N GLY A 552 18.51 -30.46 -0.66
CA GLY A 552 18.83 -29.92 -1.99
C GLY A 552 17.76 -28.98 -2.54
N ALA A 553 18.15 -28.15 -3.50
CA ALA A 553 17.25 -27.22 -4.18
C ALA A 553 16.18 -27.96 -4.98
N ASP A 554 16.54 -29.02 -5.70
CA ASP A 554 15.58 -29.81 -6.47
C ASP A 554 14.55 -30.49 -5.57
N GLY A 555 14.96 -31.05 -4.44
CA GLY A 555 14.06 -31.64 -3.44
C GLY A 555 13.04 -30.64 -2.93
N MET A 556 13.49 -29.45 -2.56
CA MET A 556 12.60 -28.39 -2.10
C MET A 556 11.66 -27.89 -3.20
N ARG A 557 12.14 -27.68 -4.43
CA ARG A 557 11.33 -27.27 -5.58
C ARG A 557 10.21 -28.25 -5.87
N VAL A 558 10.53 -29.54 -5.95
CA VAL A 558 9.55 -30.61 -6.20
C VAL A 558 8.54 -30.72 -5.05
N ALA A 559 8.98 -30.64 -3.80
CA ALA A 559 8.09 -30.68 -2.64
C ALA A 559 7.07 -29.52 -2.67
N MET A 560 7.50 -28.31 -2.98
CA MET A 560 6.60 -27.15 -3.10
C MET A 560 5.58 -27.32 -4.22
N LEU A 561 5.98 -27.86 -5.37
CA LEU A 561 5.06 -28.08 -6.50
C LEU A 561 4.04 -29.19 -6.22
N LEU A 562 4.45 -30.27 -5.57
CA LEU A 562 3.55 -31.37 -5.19
C LEU A 562 2.52 -30.94 -4.14
N SER A 563 2.86 -29.95 -3.33
CA SER A 563 2.00 -29.44 -2.26
C SER A 563 1.02 -28.36 -2.71
N SER A 564 1.18 -27.80 -3.92
CA SER A 564 0.43 -26.63 -4.33
C SER A 564 -0.24 -26.80 -5.68
N SER A 565 -1.47 -26.31 -5.77
CA SER A 565 -2.18 -26.09 -7.03
C SER A 565 -2.49 -24.60 -7.22
N ALA A 566 -2.71 -24.18 -8.47
CA ALA A 566 -2.99 -22.77 -8.79
C ALA A 566 -4.10 -22.20 -7.91
N GLY A 567 -3.79 -21.12 -7.21
CA GLY A 567 -4.75 -20.36 -6.38
C GLY A 567 -5.27 -21.06 -5.13
N ASN A 568 -4.68 -22.18 -4.72
CA ASN A 568 -5.01 -22.85 -3.48
C ASN A 568 -3.86 -22.73 -2.47
N ASP A 569 -4.23 -22.51 -1.22
CA ASP A 569 -3.27 -22.39 -0.12
C ASP A 569 -2.55 -23.72 0.16
N VAL A 570 -1.33 -23.63 0.69
CA VAL A 570 -0.41 -24.73 0.97
C VAL A 570 -0.08 -24.80 2.45
#